data_ac201d933cd08017f29870c92bc3434a
#
_entry.id   ac201d933cd08017f29870c92bc3434a
#
_cell.length_a   1.000
_cell.length_b   1.000
_cell.length_c   1.000
_cell.angle_alpha   90.00
_cell.angle_beta   90.00
_cell.angle_gamma   90.00
#
_symmetry.space_group_name_H-M   'P 1'
#
loop_
_entity.id
_entity.type
_entity.pdbx_description
1 polymer ?
#
loop_
_entity_poly.entity_id
_entity_poly.type
_entity_poly.pdbx_seq_one_letter_code
_entity_poly.pdbx_strand_id
1 'polypeptide(L)'
;LDAGSKADLDDAEATLATARADIAAVDAQIRQATISADTARVNLGYTRIVAPIDGVVIAVVAEEGRTVNAMQSAPTIIKLAKLDKVQIKAEISEADVVRVKPGLPVYFTILGEPQRRYEAKLRAIEPVPESEQTDTKTATASPSTAAIYYNGLFDVDNPEGKLRVAMTTQVFVVLNRADQALVIPATALGQRDRKAGTDEVRVLEGEGKDQKVSTRNVKIGLNNRVQAQVLEGLKAGEKVVVGESGANGAGAGAGAARMPRMF
;
A
#
# COMPACT_ATOMS: atom_id res chain seq x y z
N LEU A 1 62.74 12.85 -71.00
CA LEU A 1 63.03 13.08 -69.54
C LEU A 1 61.77 13.03 -68.64
N ASP A 2 60.56 13.16 -69.25
CA ASP A 2 59.28 13.16 -68.45
C ASP A 2 58.71 11.75 -68.15
N ALA A 3 59.02 10.72 -68.95
CA ALA A 3 58.47 9.38 -68.79
C ALA A 3 59.07 8.61 -67.60
N GLY A 4 60.36 8.82 -67.26
CA GLY A 4 60.97 8.25 -66.06
C GLY A 4 60.42 8.88 -64.73
N SER A 5 60.21 10.18 -64.72
CA SER A 5 59.68 10.94 -63.60
C SER A 5 58.23 10.55 -63.28
N LYS A 6 57.42 10.17 -64.26
CA LYS A 6 56.04 9.76 -64.04
C LYS A 6 55.95 8.35 -63.49
N ALA A 7 56.77 7.42 -63.94
CA ALA A 7 56.84 6.07 -63.37
C ALA A 7 57.31 6.08 -61.92
N ASP A 8 58.30 6.91 -61.60
CA ASP A 8 58.79 7.06 -60.23
C ASP A 8 57.67 7.64 -59.28
N LEU A 9 56.84 8.57 -59.81
CA LEU A 9 55.72 9.12 -59.09
C LEU A 9 54.60 8.04 -58.79
N ASP A 10 54.24 7.29 -59.84
CA ASP A 10 53.26 6.22 -59.76
C ASP A 10 53.71 5.13 -58.79
N ASP A 11 54.99 4.75 -58.75
CA ASP A 11 55.59 3.80 -57.83
C ASP A 11 55.56 4.35 -56.37
N ALA A 12 55.90 5.65 -56.21
CA ALA A 12 55.86 6.29 -54.92
C ALA A 12 54.38 6.37 -54.34
N GLU A 13 53.41 6.69 -55.23
CA GLU A 13 51.99 6.71 -54.84
C GLU A 13 51.50 5.31 -54.49
N ALA A 14 51.87 4.26 -55.23
CA ALA A 14 51.54 2.88 -54.94
C ALA A 14 52.14 2.43 -53.60
N THR A 15 53.38 2.79 -53.30
CA THR A 15 54.05 2.53 -52.01
C THR A 15 53.38 3.24 -50.91
N LEU A 16 53.00 4.51 -51.09
CA LEU A 16 52.23 5.27 -50.07
C LEU A 16 50.86 4.65 -49.83
N ALA A 17 50.16 4.23 -50.88
CA ALA A 17 48.81 3.58 -50.70
C ALA A 17 48.93 2.25 -49.95
N THR A 18 49.97 1.43 -50.26
CA THR A 18 50.26 0.19 -49.55
C THR A 18 50.55 0.47 -48.07
N ALA A 19 51.42 1.43 -47.76
CA ALA A 19 51.75 1.78 -46.35
C ALA A 19 50.55 2.28 -45.61
N ARG A 20 49.66 3.05 -46.25
CA ARG A 20 48.36 3.49 -45.60
C ARG A 20 47.42 2.31 -45.35
N ALA A 21 47.36 1.36 -46.28
CA ALA A 21 46.54 0.15 -46.09
C ALA A 21 47.09 -0.72 -44.94
N ASP A 22 48.43 -0.84 -44.83
CA ASP A 22 49.09 -1.56 -43.75
C ASP A 22 48.81 -0.92 -42.38
N ILE A 23 48.88 0.42 -42.29
CA ILE A 23 48.50 1.15 -41.07
C ILE A 23 47.05 0.89 -40.73
N ALA A 24 46.13 0.97 -41.69
CA ALA A 24 44.70 0.71 -41.43
C ALA A 24 44.45 -0.73 -40.96
N ALA A 25 45.21 -1.70 -41.53
CA ALA A 25 45.12 -3.10 -41.10
C ALA A 25 45.62 -3.29 -39.66
N VAL A 26 46.76 -2.67 -39.29
CA VAL A 26 47.29 -2.73 -37.92
C VAL A 26 46.33 -2.03 -36.93
N ASP A 27 45.78 -0.88 -37.29
CA ASP A 27 44.77 -0.19 -36.47
C ASP A 27 43.55 -1.06 -36.27
N ALA A 28 43.08 -1.82 -37.25
CA ALA A 28 42.00 -2.78 -37.10
C ALA A 28 42.36 -3.93 -36.16
N GLN A 29 43.61 -4.44 -36.23
CA GLN A 29 44.12 -5.46 -35.31
C GLN A 29 44.18 -4.94 -33.86
N ILE A 30 44.63 -3.70 -33.66
CA ILE A 30 44.65 -3.07 -32.31
C ILE A 30 43.24 -2.96 -31.77
N ARG A 31 42.27 -2.49 -32.56
CA ARG A 31 40.87 -2.45 -32.15
C ARG A 31 40.34 -3.82 -31.76
N GLN A 32 40.62 -4.84 -32.57
CA GLN A 32 40.20 -6.22 -32.28
C GLN A 32 40.80 -6.75 -30.98
N ALA A 33 42.10 -6.51 -30.76
CA ALA A 33 42.78 -6.92 -29.53
C ALA A 33 42.21 -6.18 -28.29
N THR A 34 41.90 -4.89 -28.42
CA THR A 34 41.29 -4.08 -27.37
C THR A 34 39.90 -4.63 -26.99
N ILE A 35 39.04 -4.92 -27.97
CA ILE A 35 37.72 -5.52 -27.77
C ILE A 35 37.85 -6.89 -27.04
N SER A 36 38.82 -7.71 -27.47
CA SER A 36 39.08 -9.01 -26.82
C SER A 36 39.51 -8.84 -25.37
N ALA A 37 40.40 -7.89 -25.08
CA ALA A 37 40.84 -7.58 -23.74
C ALA A 37 39.69 -7.05 -22.85
N ASP A 38 38.86 -6.16 -23.38
CA ASP A 38 37.72 -5.62 -22.67
C ASP A 38 36.65 -6.70 -22.39
N THR A 39 36.40 -7.59 -23.34
CA THR A 39 35.55 -8.77 -23.14
C THR A 39 36.06 -9.66 -21.99
N ALA A 40 37.38 -9.93 -21.99
CA ALA A 40 37.99 -10.70 -20.93
C ALA A 40 37.87 -10.02 -19.54
N ARG A 41 38.03 -8.67 -19.50
CA ARG A 41 37.85 -7.88 -18.28
C ARG A 41 36.39 -7.94 -17.75
N VAL A 42 35.43 -7.82 -18.67
CA VAL A 42 33.98 -7.94 -18.31
C VAL A 42 33.69 -9.32 -17.76
N ASN A 43 34.19 -10.37 -18.42
CA ASN A 43 34.02 -11.75 -17.94
C ASN A 43 34.66 -11.98 -16.56
N LEU A 44 35.84 -11.41 -16.34
CA LEU A 44 36.47 -11.42 -15.01
C LEU A 44 35.63 -10.64 -13.98
N GLY A 45 35.01 -9.53 -14.37
CA GLY A 45 34.09 -8.77 -13.52
C GLY A 45 32.91 -9.60 -13.05
N TYR A 46 32.35 -10.47 -13.88
CA TYR A 46 31.23 -11.35 -13.52
C TYR A 46 31.59 -12.43 -12.50
N THR A 47 32.87 -12.74 -12.30
CA THR A 47 33.31 -13.67 -11.25
C THR A 47 33.21 -13.07 -9.84
N ARG A 48 33.11 -11.74 -9.74
CA ARG A 48 32.97 -11.02 -8.47
C ARG A 48 31.57 -10.42 -8.36
N ILE A 49 30.73 -11.04 -7.57
CA ILE A 49 29.37 -10.57 -7.30
C ILE A 49 29.41 -9.56 -6.18
N VAL A 50 28.97 -8.34 -6.45
CA VAL A 50 28.91 -7.24 -5.47
C VAL A 50 27.48 -6.79 -5.24
N ALA A 51 27.22 -6.27 -4.04
CA ALA A 51 25.93 -5.70 -3.71
C ALA A 51 25.67 -4.42 -4.56
N PRO A 52 24.54 -4.30 -5.26
CA PRO A 52 24.22 -3.12 -6.07
C PRO A 52 23.76 -1.92 -5.23
N ILE A 53 23.40 -2.13 -3.98
CA ILE A 53 22.93 -1.10 -3.05
C ILE A 53 23.50 -1.33 -1.65
N ASP A 54 23.61 -0.26 -0.88
CA ASP A 54 23.87 -0.35 0.55
C ASP A 54 22.61 -0.78 1.28
N GLY A 55 22.75 -1.67 2.26
CA GLY A 55 21.62 -2.20 3.00
C GLY A 55 21.98 -3.34 3.93
N VAL A 56 20.96 -3.94 4.53
CA VAL A 56 21.10 -5.08 5.43
C VAL A 56 20.76 -6.37 4.68
N VAL A 57 21.55 -7.41 4.87
CA VAL A 57 21.25 -8.74 4.33
C VAL A 57 20.08 -9.35 5.13
N ILE A 58 18.95 -9.54 4.46
CA ILE A 58 17.75 -10.11 5.08
C ILE A 58 17.66 -11.63 4.91
N ALA A 59 18.27 -12.18 3.86
CA ALA A 59 18.34 -13.61 3.64
C ALA A 59 19.55 -13.97 2.77
N VAL A 60 20.24 -15.04 3.14
CA VAL A 60 21.23 -15.72 2.31
C VAL A 60 20.52 -16.92 1.69
N VAL A 61 20.40 -16.94 0.36
CA VAL A 61 19.68 -17.99 -0.38
C VAL A 61 20.65 -19.06 -0.89
N ALA A 62 21.82 -18.63 -1.35
CA ALA A 62 22.87 -19.52 -1.80
C ALA A 62 23.99 -19.61 -0.74
N GLU A 63 24.22 -20.79 -0.22
CA GLU A 63 25.29 -21.08 0.73
C GLU A 63 26.63 -21.27 0.01
N GLU A 64 27.72 -21.07 0.72
CA GLU A 64 29.06 -21.32 0.21
C GLU A 64 29.22 -22.79 -0.24
N GLY A 65 29.88 -23.01 -1.37
CA GLY A 65 30.05 -24.33 -1.98
C GLY A 65 28.87 -24.80 -2.84
N ARG A 66 27.79 -24.06 -2.92
CA ARG A 66 26.66 -24.40 -3.78
C ARG A 66 26.91 -23.93 -5.21
N THR A 67 26.78 -24.82 -6.17
CA THR A 67 26.86 -24.47 -7.60
C THR A 67 25.62 -23.66 -8.01
N VAL A 68 25.84 -22.50 -8.60
CA VAL A 68 24.78 -21.60 -9.11
C VAL A 68 24.83 -21.67 -10.63
N ASN A 69 23.72 -22.05 -11.26
CA ASN A 69 23.62 -22.12 -12.70
C ASN A 69 22.77 -20.94 -13.23
N ALA A 70 23.40 -20.03 -13.97
CA ALA A 70 22.75 -18.86 -14.54
C ALA A 70 22.17 -19.10 -15.96
N MET A 71 22.28 -20.32 -16.49
CA MET A 71 21.90 -20.61 -17.88
C MET A 71 20.37 -20.65 -18.10
N GLN A 72 19.59 -20.96 -17.09
CA GLN A 72 18.13 -21.07 -17.20
C GLN A 72 17.38 -19.93 -16.50
N SER A 73 17.91 -19.42 -15.38
CA SER A 73 17.36 -18.28 -14.66
C SER A 73 18.45 -17.65 -13.81
N ALA A 74 18.38 -16.33 -13.61
CA ALA A 74 19.29 -15.65 -12.71
C ALA A 74 19.05 -16.10 -11.26
N PRO A 75 19.98 -16.83 -10.61
CA PRO A 75 19.76 -17.33 -9.26
C PRO A 75 19.88 -16.19 -8.24
N THR A 76 18.98 -16.20 -7.26
CA THR A 76 19.07 -15.29 -6.13
C THR A 76 20.16 -15.81 -5.17
N ILE A 77 21.17 -15.00 -4.92
CA ILE A 77 22.27 -15.35 -3.99
C ILE A 77 21.97 -14.82 -2.59
N ILE A 78 21.67 -13.54 -2.48
CA ILE A 78 21.28 -12.87 -1.24
C ILE A 78 20.11 -11.95 -1.48
N LYS A 79 19.33 -11.67 -0.43
CA LYS A 79 18.33 -10.61 -0.43
C LYS A 79 18.81 -9.47 0.44
N LEU A 80 18.83 -8.26 -0.13
CA LEU A 80 19.20 -7.02 0.56
C LEU A 80 17.99 -6.12 0.71
N ALA A 81 17.90 -5.38 1.81
CA ALA A 81 16.90 -4.35 1.99
C ALA A 81 17.49 -3.12 2.68
N LYS A 82 17.01 -1.93 2.30
CA LYS A 82 17.17 -0.70 3.06
C LYS A 82 16.06 -0.63 4.09
N LEU A 83 16.40 -0.52 5.35
CA LEU A 83 15.44 -0.52 6.45
C LEU A 83 15.16 0.89 7.00
N ASP A 84 15.82 1.92 6.47
CA ASP A 84 15.63 3.32 6.88
C ASP A 84 14.23 3.83 6.56
N LYS A 85 13.70 3.39 5.41
CA LYS A 85 12.33 3.63 4.98
C LYS A 85 11.66 2.32 4.62
N VAL A 86 10.48 2.12 5.16
CA VAL A 86 9.68 0.92 4.93
C VAL A 86 8.42 1.31 4.19
N GLN A 87 8.14 0.61 3.09
CA GLN A 87 6.88 0.74 2.39
C GLN A 87 5.87 -0.24 2.97
N ILE A 88 4.71 0.27 3.33
CA ILE A 88 3.59 -0.55 3.82
C ILE A 88 2.57 -0.69 2.69
N LYS A 89 2.14 -1.93 2.47
CA LYS A 89 1.04 -2.28 1.59
C LYS A 89 -0.19 -2.55 2.44
N ALA A 90 -1.21 -1.72 2.29
CA ALA A 90 -2.49 -1.90 2.96
C ALA A 90 -3.50 -2.52 1.99
N GLU A 91 -4.02 -3.68 2.32
CA GLU A 91 -5.07 -4.33 1.54
C GLU A 91 -6.41 -3.61 1.77
N ILE A 92 -6.95 -3.03 0.72
CA ILE A 92 -8.20 -2.28 0.72
C ILE A 92 -9.23 -3.07 -0.08
N SER A 93 -10.39 -3.33 0.51
CA SER A 93 -11.49 -4.00 -0.18
C SER A 93 -11.96 -3.21 -1.41
N GLU A 94 -12.37 -3.91 -2.47
CA GLU A 94 -12.97 -3.31 -3.67
C GLU A 94 -14.14 -2.37 -3.33
N ALA A 95 -14.94 -2.70 -2.33
CA ALA A 95 -16.08 -1.88 -1.90
C ALA A 95 -15.65 -0.52 -1.29
N ASP A 96 -14.45 -0.44 -0.71
CA ASP A 96 -13.96 0.75 -0.02
C ASP A 96 -12.96 1.54 -0.85
N VAL A 97 -12.28 0.93 -1.82
CA VAL A 97 -11.24 1.58 -2.62
C VAL A 97 -11.75 2.83 -3.36
N VAL A 98 -13.01 2.85 -3.75
CA VAL A 98 -13.66 4.00 -4.43
C VAL A 98 -13.68 5.25 -3.54
N ARG A 99 -13.70 5.08 -2.22
CA ARG A 99 -13.72 6.18 -1.24
C ARG A 99 -12.33 6.66 -0.86
N VAL A 100 -11.32 5.83 -1.09
CA VAL A 100 -9.94 6.11 -0.71
C VAL A 100 -9.28 6.88 -1.83
N LYS A 101 -8.56 7.96 -1.48
CA LYS A 101 -7.82 8.79 -2.44
C LYS A 101 -6.38 8.95 -1.98
N PRO A 102 -5.43 9.09 -2.91
CA PRO A 102 -4.07 9.46 -2.55
C PRO A 102 -4.05 10.77 -1.72
N GLY A 103 -3.11 10.85 -0.77
CA GLY A 103 -2.98 12.01 0.13
C GLY A 103 -3.80 11.92 1.42
N LEU A 104 -4.72 10.97 1.56
CA LEU A 104 -5.46 10.78 2.81
C LEU A 104 -4.51 10.43 3.96
N PRO A 105 -4.76 10.96 5.16
CA PRO A 105 -4.02 10.58 6.35
C PRO A 105 -4.35 9.13 6.71
N VAL A 106 -3.29 8.38 7.03
CA VAL A 106 -3.37 7.01 7.51
C VAL A 106 -2.62 6.89 8.81
N TYR A 107 -3.06 6.05 9.70
CA TYR A 107 -2.28 5.63 10.84
C TYR A 107 -2.32 4.10 10.95
N PHE A 108 -1.26 3.53 11.49
CA PHE A 108 -1.19 2.10 11.68
C PHE A 108 -0.56 1.76 13.03
N THR A 109 -0.83 0.55 13.46
CA THR A 109 -0.22 -0.06 14.64
C THR A 109 0.42 -1.37 14.25
N ILE A 110 1.49 -1.75 14.94
CA ILE A 110 2.12 -3.07 14.80
C ILE A 110 1.61 -3.99 15.90
N LEU A 111 1.54 -5.29 15.63
CA LEU A 111 1.03 -6.27 16.59
C LEU A 111 1.82 -6.27 17.90
N GLY A 112 3.12 -5.98 17.84
CA GLY A 112 3.97 -5.91 19.03
C GLY A 112 3.76 -4.67 19.90
N GLU A 113 3.27 -3.55 19.33
CA GLU A 113 3.03 -2.29 20.04
C GLU A 113 1.64 -1.71 19.66
N PRO A 114 0.53 -2.31 20.10
CA PRO A 114 -0.82 -1.89 19.69
C PRO A 114 -1.21 -0.50 20.20
N GLN A 115 -0.54 0.00 21.23
CA GLN A 115 -0.80 1.33 21.80
C GLN A 115 -0.07 2.45 21.04
N ARG A 116 0.96 2.12 20.26
CA ARG A 116 1.73 3.11 19.51
C ARG A 116 1.16 3.26 18.11
N ARG A 117 0.73 4.48 17.78
CA ARG A 117 0.25 4.85 16.46
C ARG A 117 1.37 5.48 15.66
N TYR A 118 1.55 4.99 14.45
CA TYR A 118 2.44 5.57 13.47
C TYR A 118 1.60 6.30 12.43
N GLU A 119 1.88 7.57 12.21
CA GLU A 119 1.14 8.38 11.25
C GLU A 119 1.87 8.44 9.92
N ALA A 120 1.12 8.39 8.83
CA ALA A 120 1.62 8.49 7.48
C ALA A 120 0.56 9.10 6.54
N LYS A 121 0.91 9.24 5.25
CA LYS A 121 -0.04 9.66 4.21
C LYS A 121 -0.04 8.62 3.11
N LEU A 122 -1.22 8.28 2.63
CA LEU A 122 -1.38 7.38 1.51
C LEU A 122 -0.75 8.00 0.27
N ARG A 123 0.28 7.34 -0.29
CA ARG A 123 0.99 7.82 -1.46
C ARG A 123 0.24 7.51 -2.75
N ALA A 124 -0.17 6.27 -2.90
CA ALA A 124 -0.83 5.78 -4.10
C ALA A 124 -1.68 4.55 -3.79
N ILE A 125 -2.61 4.25 -4.69
CA ILE A 125 -3.35 3.00 -4.72
C ILE A 125 -2.97 2.31 -6.01
N GLU A 126 -2.60 1.03 -5.93
CA GLU A 126 -2.29 0.24 -7.12
C GLU A 126 -3.58 0.04 -7.93
N PRO A 127 -3.55 0.30 -9.25
CA PRO A 127 -4.74 0.21 -10.10
C PRO A 127 -5.18 -1.24 -10.38
N VAL A 128 -4.32 -2.20 -10.09
CA VAL A 128 -4.54 -3.63 -10.34
C VAL A 128 -4.49 -4.38 -9.03
N PRO A 129 -5.44 -5.29 -8.74
CA PRO A 129 -5.43 -6.09 -7.53
C PRO A 129 -4.23 -7.05 -7.54
N GLU A 130 -3.78 -7.44 -6.35
CA GLU A 130 -2.58 -8.29 -6.20
C GLU A 130 -2.74 -9.66 -6.89
N SER A 131 -3.95 -10.18 -6.94
CA SER A 131 -4.29 -11.43 -7.63
C SER A 131 -3.95 -11.44 -9.13
N GLU A 132 -3.94 -10.28 -9.79
CA GLU A 132 -3.63 -10.15 -11.22
C GLU A 132 -2.16 -9.76 -11.48
N GLN A 133 -1.41 -9.40 -10.43
CA GLN A 133 0.01 -9.02 -10.56
C GLN A 133 0.96 -10.22 -10.62
N THR A 134 0.51 -11.37 -10.17
CA THR A 134 1.29 -12.60 -10.19
C THR A 134 1.06 -13.34 -11.51
N ASP A 135 2.04 -13.36 -12.40
CA ASP A 135 2.03 -14.08 -13.70
C ASP A 135 1.89 -15.63 -13.58
N THR A 136 1.75 -16.15 -12.39
CA THR A 136 1.55 -17.59 -12.16
C THR A 136 0.08 -17.96 -12.33
N LYS A 137 -0.48 -17.70 -13.52
CA LYS A 137 -1.71 -18.40 -13.95
C LYS A 137 -1.37 -19.86 -14.20
N THR A 138 -1.24 -20.64 -13.14
CA THR A 138 -1.39 -22.09 -13.26
C THR A 138 -2.83 -22.34 -13.71
N ALA A 139 -2.99 -22.88 -14.90
CA ALA A 139 -4.24 -23.01 -15.67
C ALA A 139 -5.31 -23.92 -15.02
N THR A 140 -5.39 -23.98 -13.71
CA THR A 140 -6.35 -24.77 -12.91
C THR A 140 -7.07 -23.91 -11.86
N ALA A 141 -7.17 -22.60 -12.10
CA ALA A 141 -7.99 -21.77 -11.22
C ALA A 141 -9.48 -21.98 -11.56
N SER A 142 -10.17 -22.79 -10.78
CA SER A 142 -11.61 -22.60 -10.55
C SER A 142 -11.86 -21.12 -10.25
N PRO A 143 -13.01 -20.54 -10.68
CA PRO A 143 -13.33 -19.17 -10.32
C PRO A 143 -13.34 -19.06 -8.79
N SER A 144 -12.24 -18.54 -8.22
CA SER A 144 -12.16 -18.34 -6.79
C SER A 144 -13.10 -17.20 -6.44
N THR A 145 -14.06 -17.47 -5.58
CA THR A 145 -14.90 -16.50 -4.87
C THR A 145 -14.05 -15.71 -3.85
N ALA A 146 -12.75 -15.56 -4.10
CA ALA A 146 -11.85 -14.82 -3.23
C ALA A 146 -12.19 -13.33 -3.32
N ALA A 147 -12.22 -12.66 -2.18
CA ALA A 147 -12.43 -11.22 -2.11
C ALA A 147 -11.27 -10.52 -2.84
N ILE A 148 -11.62 -9.49 -3.60
CA ILE A 148 -10.66 -8.68 -4.35
C ILE A 148 -10.16 -7.54 -3.46
N TYR A 149 -8.84 -7.42 -3.36
CA TYR A 149 -8.16 -6.38 -2.58
C TYR A 149 -7.23 -5.57 -3.48
N TYR A 150 -7.20 -4.27 -3.24
CA TYR A 150 -6.29 -3.32 -3.87
C TYR A 150 -5.24 -2.87 -2.86
N ASN A 151 -4.00 -2.70 -3.29
CA ASN A 151 -2.93 -2.26 -2.40
C ASN A 151 -2.86 -0.74 -2.31
N GLY A 152 -3.07 -0.21 -1.13
CA GLY A 152 -2.73 1.15 -0.77
C GLY A 152 -1.29 1.24 -0.30
N LEU A 153 -0.47 2.07 -0.95
CA LEU A 153 0.95 2.20 -0.68
C LEU A 153 1.24 3.47 0.12
N PHE A 154 2.02 3.35 1.18
CA PHE A 154 2.58 4.48 1.90
C PHE A 154 3.95 4.16 2.49
N ASP A 155 4.79 5.19 2.56
CA ASP A 155 6.16 5.07 3.02
C ASP A 155 6.26 5.64 4.43
N VAL A 156 7.03 4.98 5.27
CA VAL A 156 7.25 5.35 6.67
C VAL A 156 8.73 5.34 6.98
N ASP A 157 9.22 6.38 7.62
CA ASP A 157 10.58 6.43 8.13
C ASP A 157 10.72 5.49 9.34
N ASN A 158 11.83 4.78 9.41
CA ASN A 158 12.10 3.78 10.44
C ASN A 158 13.41 4.08 11.20
N PRO A 159 13.51 5.24 11.88
CA PRO A 159 14.75 5.63 12.55
C PRO A 159 15.15 4.71 13.71
N GLU A 160 14.18 4.06 14.33
CA GLU A 160 14.41 3.13 15.44
C GLU A 160 14.72 1.70 14.98
N GLY A 161 14.63 1.40 13.67
CA GLY A 161 14.85 0.04 13.13
C GLY A 161 13.84 -1.01 13.60
N LYS A 162 12.71 -0.60 14.18
CA LYS A 162 11.69 -1.51 14.72
C LYS A 162 10.85 -2.17 13.64
N LEU A 163 10.61 -1.46 12.54
CA LEU A 163 9.85 -1.99 11.42
C LEU A 163 10.75 -2.91 10.60
N ARG A 164 10.30 -4.13 10.40
CA ARG A 164 11.01 -5.17 9.63
C ARG A 164 10.22 -5.58 8.40
N VAL A 165 10.91 -6.18 7.45
CA VAL A 165 10.29 -6.74 6.26
C VAL A 165 9.32 -7.85 6.64
N ALA A 166 8.18 -7.92 5.96
CA ALA A 166 7.11 -8.90 6.18
C ALA A 166 6.43 -8.83 7.57
N MET A 167 6.48 -7.68 8.25
CA MET A 167 5.67 -7.47 9.45
C MET A 167 4.21 -7.20 9.09
N THR A 168 3.31 -7.77 9.87
CA THR A 168 1.87 -7.48 9.78
C THR A 168 1.54 -6.24 10.58
N THR A 169 0.77 -5.34 9.97
CA THR A 169 0.31 -4.09 10.58
C THR A 169 -1.20 -3.95 10.44
N GLN A 170 -1.81 -3.28 11.38
CA GLN A 170 -3.22 -2.90 11.28
C GLN A 170 -3.29 -1.44 10.84
N VAL A 171 -3.83 -1.21 9.65
CA VAL A 171 -3.89 0.11 9.01
C VAL A 171 -5.29 0.70 9.09
N PHE A 172 -5.36 1.98 9.40
CA PHE A 172 -6.59 2.76 9.44
C PHE A 172 -6.46 3.95 8.49
N VAL A 173 -7.35 4.02 7.51
CA VAL A 173 -7.43 5.15 6.58
C VAL A 173 -8.48 6.13 7.09
N VAL A 174 -8.08 7.39 7.31
CA VAL A 174 -8.98 8.42 7.78
C VAL A 174 -9.66 9.07 6.58
N LEU A 175 -10.91 8.67 6.33
CA LEU A 175 -11.68 9.21 5.21
C LEU A 175 -12.14 10.65 5.45
N ASN A 176 -12.58 10.93 6.67
CA ASN A 176 -13.08 12.25 7.07
C ASN A 176 -12.69 12.52 8.53
N ARG A 177 -12.43 13.79 8.85
CA ARG A 177 -12.11 14.25 10.18
C ARG A 177 -12.87 15.53 10.46
N ALA A 178 -13.41 15.66 11.65
CA ALA A 178 -13.96 16.90 12.15
C ALA A 178 -13.31 17.22 13.48
N ASP A 179 -12.57 18.33 13.53
CA ASP A 179 -11.93 18.81 14.75
C ASP A 179 -12.90 19.69 15.53
N GLN A 180 -12.85 19.61 16.88
CA GLN A 180 -13.69 20.40 17.80
C GLN A 180 -15.21 20.26 17.56
N ALA A 181 -15.65 19.11 17.06
CA ALA A 181 -17.04 18.86 16.75
C ALA A 181 -17.85 18.56 18.01
N LEU A 182 -19.10 19.07 18.06
CA LEU A 182 -20.06 18.61 19.04
C LEU A 182 -20.48 17.19 18.69
N VAL A 183 -20.28 16.25 19.59
CA VAL A 183 -20.58 14.83 19.35
C VAL A 183 -21.59 14.30 20.34
N ILE A 184 -22.46 13.42 19.85
CA ILE A 184 -23.39 12.63 20.67
C ILE A 184 -23.20 11.14 20.36
N PRO A 185 -23.52 10.23 21.28
CA PRO A 185 -23.56 8.81 20.98
C PRO A 185 -24.54 8.52 19.82
N ALA A 186 -24.15 7.68 18.88
CA ALA A 186 -25.01 7.33 17.74
C ALA A 186 -26.33 6.66 18.19
N THR A 187 -26.33 6.04 19.37
CA THR A 187 -27.53 5.44 19.99
C THR A 187 -28.55 6.46 20.50
N ALA A 188 -28.18 7.75 20.60
CA ALA A 188 -29.11 8.82 20.97
C ALA A 188 -29.92 9.32 19.76
N LEU A 189 -29.54 8.94 18.52
CA LEU A 189 -30.27 9.28 17.34
C LEU A 189 -31.55 8.47 17.22
N GLY A 190 -32.65 9.18 17.01
CA GLY A 190 -33.97 8.61 16.80
C GLY A 190 -34.27 8.41 15.32
N GLN A 191 -35.50 8.72 14.92
CA GLN A 191 -35.96 8.53 13.57
C GLN A 191 -35.38 9.60 12.63
N ARG A 192 -34.90 9.19 11.45
CA ARG A 192 -34.35 10.10 10.46
C ARG A 192 -35.46 10.63 9.55
N ASP A 193 -35.63 11.93 9.49
CA ASP A 193 -36.45 12.59 8.47
C ASP A 193 -35.65 12.73 7.18
N ARG A 194 -35.96 11.87 6.20
CA ARG A 194 -35.29 11.86 4.90
C ARG A 194 -35.58 13.10 4.06
N LYS A 195 -36.70 13.79 4.30
CA LYS A 195 -37.09 14.99 3.55
C LYS A 195 -36.35 16.22 4.05
N ALA A 196 -36.23 16.35 5.36
CA ALA A 196 -35.53 17.46 6.01
C ALA A 196 -34.01 17.20 6.15
N GLY A 197 -33.55 15.96 6.02
CA GLY A 197 -32.14 15.58 6.22
C GLY A 197 -31.70 15.72 7.68
N THR A 198 -32.64 15.67 8.62
CA THR A 198 -32.41 15.81 10.07
C THR A 198 -32.73 14.50 10.78
N ASP A 199 -32.07 14.30 11.93
CA ASP A 199 -32.32 13.19 12.80
C ASP A 199 -32.96 13.70 14.11
N GLU A 200 -33.93 12.97 14.67
CA GLU A 200 -34.53 13.30 15.93
C GLU A 200 -33.62 12.93 17.10
N VAL A 201 -33.49 13.82 18.08
CA VAL A 201 -32.78 13.57 19.34
C VAL A 201 -33.64 13.99 20.49
N ARG A 202 -33.72 13.14 21.51
CA ARG A 202 -34.41 13.45 22.77
C ARG A 202 -33.44 14.16 23.69
N VAL A 203 -33.77 15.40 24.04
CA VAL A 203 -33.00 16.26 24.93
C VAL A 203 -33.70 16.38 26.26
N LEU A 204 -32.95 16.30 27.34
CA LEU A 204 -33.44 16.50 28.69
C LEU A 204 -33.34 17.98 29.06
N GLU A 205 -34.45 18.66 29.18
CA GLU A 205 -34.55 20.07 29.57
C GLU A 205 -35.00 20.18 31.03
N GLY A 206 -34.36 21.09 31.79
CA GLY A 206 -34.65 21.35 33.20
C GLY A 206 -33.64 20.72 34.18
N GLU A 207 -33.62 21.23 35.37
CA GLU A 207 -32.81 20.74 36.48
C GLU A 207 -33.66 20.14 37.59
N GLY A 208 -33.18 19.05 38.17
CA GLY A 208 -33.81 18.41 39.33
C GLY A 208 -35.07 17.58 39.01
N LYS A 209 -36.18 17.81 39.71
CA LYS A 209 -37.41 17.00 39.61
C LYS A 209 -38.33 17.37 38.44
N ASP A 210 -38.11 18.54 37.82
CA ASP A 210 -38.90 19.06 36.69
C ASP A 210 -38.25 18.79 35.33
N GLN A 211 -37.53 17.68 35.19
CA GLN A 211 -36.92 17.30 33.92
C GLN A 211 -38.00 16.87 32.92
N LYS A 212 -38.03 17.56 31.76
CA LYS A 212 -38.88 17.20 30.64
C LYS A 212 -38.02 16.72 29.47
N VAL A 213 -38.46 15.65 28.82
CA VAL A 213 -37.83 15.17 27.58
C VAL A 213 -38.49 15.89 26.41
N SER A 214 -37.73 16.69 25.70
CA SER A 214 -38.17 17.32 24.44
C SER A 214 -37.51 16.64 23.26
N THR A 215 -38.27 16.43 22.19
CA THR A 215 -37.73 15.93 20.92
C THR A 215 -37.32 17.11 20.08
N ARG A 216 -36.08 17.08 19.60
CA ARG A 216 -35.52 18.15 18.79
C ARG A 216 -34.89 17.58 17.54
N ASN A 217 -35.12 18.23 16.41
CA ASN A 217 -34.48 17.87 15.12
C ASN A 217 -33.07 18.43 15.06
N VAL A 218 -32.10 17.59 14.76
CA VAL A 218 -30.68 17.93 14.66
C VAL A 218 -30.14 17.58 13.29
N LYS A 219 -29.23 18.39 12.80
CA LYS A 219 -28.52 18.11 11.57
C LYS A 219 -27.20 17.39 11.89
N ILE A 220 -27.09 16.18 11.37
CA ILE A 220 -25.95 15.32 11.61
C ILE A 220 -24.94 15.47 10.45
N GLY A 221 -23.66 15.61 10.79
CA GLY A 221 -22.53 15.60 9.88
C GLY A 221 -21.94 14.20 9.72
N LEU A 222 -20.75 14.01 10.30
CA LEU A 222 -20.07 12.71 10.29
C LEU A 222 -20.70 11.78 11.33
N ASN A 223 -20.90 10.52 10.92
CA ASN A 223 -21.39 9.47 11.81
C ASN A 223 -20.56 8.21 11.61
N ASN A 224 -19.87 7.76 12.66
CA ASN A 224 -19.04 6.56 12.66
C ASN A 224 -19.73 5.35 13.33
N ARG A 225 -21.06 5.39 13.53
CA ARG A 225 -21.90 4.38 14.19
C ARG A 225 -21.70 4.27 15.70
N VAL A 226 -20.68 4.88 16.27
CA VAL A 226 -20.45 5.00 17.72
C VAL A 226 -20.80 6.41 18.18
N GLN A 227 -20.35 7.40 17.43
CA GLN A 227 -20.58 8.82 17.69
C GLN A 227 -21.08 9.51 16.41
N ALA A 228 -21.94 10.49 16.59
CA ALA A 228 -22.43 11.34 15.51
C ALA A 228 -22.08 12.79 15.80
N GLN A 229 -21.56 13.49 14.79
CA GLN A 229 -21.31 14.90 14.83
C GLN A 229 -22.62 15.67 14.66
N VAL A 230 -22.89 16.59 15.56
CA VAL A 230 -24.03 17.52 15.44
C VAL A 230 -23.52 18.82 14.85
N LEU A 231 -24.09 19.20 13.71
CA LEU A 231 -23.81 20.48 13.03
C LEU A 231 -24.73 21.60 13.54
N GLU A 232 -26.02 21.29 13.73
CA GLU A 232 -27.03 22.26 14.13
C GLU A 232 -28.08 21.57 15.02
N GLY A 233 -28.69 22.30 15.94
CA GLY A 233 -29.83 21.85 16.73
C GLY A 233 -29.53 21.52 18.20
N LEU A 234 -28.26 21.40 18.61
CA LEU A 234 -27.84 21.20 19.99
C LEU A 234 -26.75 22.18 20.41
N LYS A 235 -26.68 22.45 21.69
CA LYS A 235 -25.60 23.25 22.30
C LYS A 235 -24.72 22.36 23.17
N ALA A 236 -23.45 22.77 23.33
CA ALA A 236 -22.52 22.09 24.21
C ALA A 236 -23.04 22.10 25.67
N GLY A 237 -23.03 20.93 26.31
CA GLY A 237 -23.50 20.75 27.70
C GLY A 237 -24.96 20.30 27.83
N GLU A 238 -25.75 20.27 26.75
CA GLU A 238 -27.09 19.69 26.78
C GLU A 238 -27.05 18.16 26.99
N LYS A 239 -27.93 17.64 27.78
CA LYS A 239 -28.02 16.20 28.06
C LYS A 239 -28.96 15.53 27.09
N VAL A 240 -28.45 14.51 26.38
CA VAL A 240 -29.22 13.69 25.42
C VAL A 240 -29.58 12.34 26.05
N VAL A 241 -30.79 11.87 25.74
CA VAL A 241 -31.30 10.59 26.27
C VAL A 241 -30.78 9.48 25.35
N VAL A 242 -29.98 8.57 25.90
CA VAL A 242 -29.42 7.42 25.22
C VAL A 242 -30.23 6.19 25.55
N GLY A 243 -31.15 5.81 24.69
CA GLY A 243 -31.98 4.60 24.85
C GLY A 243 -33.03 4.68 25.95
N GLU A 244 -34.19 4.08 25.71
CA GLU A 244 -35.04 3.64 26.79
C GLU A 244 -34.51 2.31 27.30
N SER A 245 -34.05 2.26 28.55
CA SER A 245 -33.99 1.00 29.30
C SER A 245 -35.42 0.48 29.38
N GLY A 246 -35.75 -0.57 28.62
CA GLY A 246 -37.08 -1.12 28.50
C GLY A 246 -37.64 -1.58 29.84
N ALA A 247 -38.30 -0.64 30.52
CA ALA A 247 -39.17 -0.89 31.68
C ALA A 247 -40.62 -0.85 31.23
N ASN A 248 -40.97 -1.61 30.19
CA ASN A 248 -42.36 -1.91 29.88
C ASN A 248 -42.47 -3.31 29.27
N GLY A 249 -42.41 -4.31 30.13
CA GLY A 249 -42.59 -5.73 29.82
C GLY A 249 -43.14 -6.52 31.00
N ALA A 250 -43.85 -5.85 31.92
CA ALA A 250 -44.55 -6.53 32.99
C ALA A 250 -46.02 -6.10 32.99
N GLY A 251 -46.85 -6.79 32.24
CA GLY A 251 -48.27 -6.56 32.25
C GLY A 251 -49.04 -7.43 31.26
N ALA A 252 -49.64 -8.47 31.77
CA ALA A 252 -50.81 -9.17 31.28
C ALA A 252 -50.64 -10.25 30.20
N GLY A 253 -50.98 -11.44 30.60
CA GLY A 253 -51.36 -12.51 29.70
C GLY A 253 -51.17 -13.92 30.23
N ALA A 254 -51.72 -14.20 31.42
CA ALA A 254 -52.06 -15.58 31.80
C ALA A 254 -53.09 -16.11 30.80
N GLY A 255 -52.74 -17.05 29.98
CA GLY A 255 -53.58 -17.73 29.04
C GLY A 255 -53.09 -19.14 28.88
N ALA A 256 -53.55 -20.00 29.75
CA ALA A 256 -53.42 -21.45 29.61
C ALA A 256 -54.04 -21.90 28.31
N ALA A 257 -53.40 -22.82 27.55
CA ALA A 257 -54.02 -24.03 27.08
C ALA A 257 -53.19 -24.77 26.06
N ARG A 258 -52.90 -26.03 26.40
CA ARG A 258 -52.98 -27.23 25.57
C ARG A 258 -51.88 -27.52 24.56
N MET A 259 -51.13 -28.50 25.00
CA MET A 259 -50.54 -29.50 24.14
C MET A 259 -51.61 -30.24 23.30
N PRO A 260 -51.24 -30.74 22.14
CA PRO A 260 -51.42 -32.17 21.91
C PRO A 260 -50.12 -32.89 21.54
N ARG A 261 -50.10 -34.11 22.00
CA ARG A 261 -49.19 -35.19 21.77
C ARG A 261 -49.30 -35.74 20.32
N MET A 262 -48.25 -36.48 19.93
CA MET A 262 -48.18 -37.59 18.95
C MET A 262 -48.10 -37.20 17.48
N PHE A 263 -47.20 -37.73 16.71
CA PHE A 263 -46.49 -39.03 16.66
C PHE A 263 -45.04 -38.83 16.22
#